data_a68198f05068f5469e0b01623140d148
#
_entry.id   a68198f05068f5469e0b01623140d148
#
_cell.length_a   1.000
_cell.length_b   1.000
_cell.length_c   1.000
_cell.angle_alpha   90.00
_cell.angle_beta   90.00
_cell.angle_gamma   90.00
#
_symmetry.space_group_name_H-M   'P 1'
#
loop_
_entity.id
_entity.type
_entity.pdbx_description
1 polymer ?
#
loop_
_entity_poly.entity_id
_entity_poly.type
_entity_poly.pdbx_seq_one_letter_code
_entity_poly.pdbx_strand_id
1 'polypeptide(L)'
;MILCPNCGIKTVHRKLKSTEIVTENLKARTGIPAKVAKRAKELFGCVDEYSMRTEAAKVLEIDHRTPQVRWTTNEDDNSNLTDEQIKVKFMLLTSPNNLLKSRVCEECVKTNKRGKGYKEIEFWYVGDENYSDDIGCVGCFWHNPSKWRKELNKKIKEK
;
A
#
# COMPACT_ATOMS: atom_id res chain seq x y z
N MET A 1 -21.84 -17.86 19.11
CA MET A 1 -21.10 -19.05 18.68
C MET A 1 -22.11 -20.15 18.35
N ILE A 2 -22.01 -20.73 17.19
CA ILE A 2 -22.91 -21.81 16.72
C ILE A 2 -22.10 -23.10 16.63
N LEU A 3 -22.69 -24.21 16.98
CA LEU A 3 -22.06 -25.51 16.80
C LEU A 3 -22.01 -25.87 15.30
N CYS A 4 -20.84 -26.23 14.80
CA CYS A 4 -20.73 -26.69 13.42
C CYS A 4 -21.48 -28.02 13.28
N PRO A 5 -22.44 -28.15 12.35
CA PRO A 5 -23.21 -29.38 12.19
C PRO A 5 -22.38 -30.59 11.72
N ASN A 6 -21.22 -30.35 11.10
CA ASN A 6 -20.36 -31.39 10.55
C ASN A 6 -19.28 -31.89 11.51
N CYS A 7 -18.75 -31.03 12.41
CA CYS A 7 -17.65 -31.43 13.29
C CYS A 7 -17.92 -31.19 14.79
N GLY A 8 -19.08 -30.63 15.15
CA GLY A 8 -19.46 -30.38 16.54
C GLY A 8 -18.66 -29.28 17.26
N ILE A 9 -17.74 -28.63 16.58
CA ILE A 9 -16.88 -27.58 17.20
C ILE A 9 -17.64 -26.26 17.23
N LYS A 10 -17.59 -25.57 18.38
CA LYS A 10 -18.10 -24.19 18.49
C LYS A 10 -17.24 -23.25 17.66
N THR A 11 -17.86 -22.61 16.65
CA THR A 11 -17.16 -21.66 15.78
C THR A 11 -17.94 -20.36 15.67
N VAL A 12 -17.22 -19.29 15.29
CA VAL A 12 -17.84 -17.98 15.02
C VAL A 12 -18.29 -17.97 13.57
N HIS A 13 -19.59 -17.97 13.37
CA HIS A 13 -20.18 -17.78 12.05
C HIS A 13 -20.38 -16.27 11.80
N ARG A 14 -19.85 -15.78 10.69
CA ARG A 14 -20.13 -14.43 10.19
C ARG A 14 -21.26 -14.51 9.18
N LYS A 15 -22.36 -13.82 9.47
CA LYS A 15 -23.47 -13.64 8.53
C LYS A 15 -23.22 -12.38 7.72
N LEU A 16 -23.40 -12.45 6.40
CA LEU A 16 -23.40 -11.26 5.55
C LEU A 16 -24.53 -10.32 6.02
N LYS A 17 -24.24 -9.03 6.12
CA LYS A 17 -25.24 -8.01 6.49
C LYS A 17 -26.27 -7.80 5.40
N SER A 18 -25.87 -7.98 4.15
CA SER A 18 -26.70 -7.86 2.96
C SER A 18 -26.32 -8.95 1.96
N THR A 19 -27.28 -9.42 1.20
CA THR A 19 -27.07 -10.27 0.00
C THR A 19 -26.91 -9.42 -1.26
N GLU A 20 -27.00 -8.09 -1.14
CA GLU A 20 -26.72 -7.20 -2.26
C GLU A 20 -25.26 -7.34 -2.66
N ILE A 21 -25.02 -7.60 -3.92
CA ILE A 21 -23.68 -7.58 -4.50
C ILE A 21 -23.29 -6.11 -4.57
N VAL A 22 -22.41 -5.68 -3.66
CA VAL A 22 -21.79 -4.37 -3.77
C VAL A 22 -20.87 -4.42 -4.99
N THR A 23 -21.35 -3.93 -6.10
CA THR A 23 -20.57 -3.69 -7.31
C THR A 23 -19.77 -2.38 -7.19
N GLU A 24 -19.05 -2.20 -6.09
CA GLU A 24 -17.97 -1.22 -6.12
C GLU A 24 -16.95 -1.74 -7.13
N ASN A 25 -16.88 -1.07 -8.26
CA ASN A 25 -15.94 -1.37 -9.33
C ASN A 25 -14.51 -1.04 -8.89
N LEU A 26 -13.94 -1.90 -8.04
CA LEU A 26 -12.51 -1.89 -7.82
C LEU A 26 -11.85 -2.08 -9.18
N LYS A 27 -11.00 -1.14 -9.56
CA LYS A 27 -10.27 -1.23 -10.82
C LYS A 27 -9.41 -2.50 -10.83
N ALA A 28 -9.42 -3.20 -11.96
CA ALA A 28 -8.73 -4.48 -12.07
C ALA A 28 -7.21 -4.30 -11.94
N ARG A 29 -6.58 -5.21 -11.22
CA ARG A 29 -5.12 -5.38 -11.18
C ARG A 29 -4.68 -6.32 -12.28
N THR A 30 -3.55 -6.03 -12.91
CA THR A 30 -2.84 -7.01 -13.74
C THR A 30 -1.84 -7.79 -12.88
N GLY A 31 -1.56 -9.03 -13.27
CA GLY A 31 -0.54 -9.82 -12.61
C GLY A 31 0.85 -9.18 -12.76
N ILE A 32 1.70 -9.36 -11.78
CA ILE A 32 3.11 -8.97 -11.87
C ILE A 32 3.91 -10.18 -12.32
N PRO A 33 4.47 -10.20 -13.55
CA PRO A 33 5.25 -11.33 -14.03
C PRO A 33 6.46 -11.62 -13.14
N ALA A 34 6.82 -12.90 -13.01
CA ALA A 34 7.94 -13.33 -12.16
C ALA A 34 9.25 -12.61 -12.47
N LYS A 35 9.50 -12.30 -13.76
CA LYS A 35 10.68 -11.53 -14.20
C LYS A 35 10.68 -10.12 -13.62
N VAL A 36 9.55 -9.43 -13.67
CA VAL A 36 9.39 -8.07 -13.12
C VAL A 36 9.46 -8.10 -11.59
N ALA A 37 8.85 -9.10 -10.97
CA ALA A 37 8.91 -9.30 -9.52
C ALA A 37 10.35 -9.52 -9.03
N LYS A 38 11.13 -10.35 -9.72
CA LYS A 38 12.54 -10.57 -9.41
C LYS A 38 13.34 -9.27 -9.58
N ARG A 39 13.15 -8.58 -10.71
CA ARG A 39 13.83 -7.31 -10.99
C ARG A 39 13.51 -6.23 -9.97
N ALA A 40 12.26 -6.11 -9.54
CA ALA A 40 11.87 -5.17 -8.49
C ALA A 40 12.61 -5.45 -7.17
N LYS A 41 12.71 -6.72 -6.74
CA LYS A 41 13.44 -7.09 -5.53
C LYS A 41 14.94 -6.76 -5.62
N GLU A 42 15.55 -6.95 -6.77
CA GLU A 42 16.96 -6.56 -7.03
C GLU A 42 17.12 -5.03 -6.98
N LEU A 43 16.26 -4.26 -7.66
CA LEU A 43 16.31 -2.81 -7.73
C LEU A 43 16.13 -2.13 -6.37
N PHE A 44 15.29 -2.69 -5.52
CA PHE A 44 15.03 -2.18 -4.17
C PHE A 44 15.95 -2.80 -3.11
N GLY A 45 16.93 -3.65 -3.52
CA GLY A 45 17.89 -4.28 -2.61
C GLY A 45 17.25 -5.15 -1.53
N CYS A 46 16.08 -5.71 -1.80
CA CYS A 46 15.29 -6.48 -0.82
C CYS A 46 15.03 -5.70 0.49
N VAL A 47 14.84 -4.39 0.41
CA VAL A 47 14.54 -3.55 1.59
C VAL A 47 13.04 -3.35 1.73
N ASP A 48 12.50 -3.64 2.92
CA ASP A 48 11.16 -3.22 3.31
C ASP A 48 11.14 -1.70 3.50
N GLU A 49 10.39 -0.97 2.69
CA GLU A 49 10.41 0.50 2.70
C GLU A 49 9.79 1.12 3.96
N TYR A 50 8.94 0.38 4.68
CA TYR A 50 8.41 0.85 5.96
C TYR A 50 9.44 0.78 7.08
N SER A 51 10.08 -0.36 7.27
CA SER A 51 11.02 -0.59 8.36
C SER A 51 12.46 -0.21 8.02
N MET A 52 12.78 -0.05 6.73
CA MET A 52 14.14 0.14 6.19
C MET A 52 15.09 -1.04 6.47
N ARG A 53 14.54 -2.23 6.71
CA ARG A 53 15.32 -3.45 6.93
C ARG A 53 15.47 -4.23 5.63
N THR A 54 16.65 -4.80 5.43
CA THR A 54 16.85 -5.80 4.39
C THR A 54 16.26 -7.12 4.87
N GLU A 55 15.41 -7.70 4.06
CA GLU A 55 14.67 -8.92 4.37
C GLU A 55 14.92 -10.00 3.31
N ALA A 56 14.65 -11.25 3.64
CA ALA A 56 14.69 -12.31 2.65
C ALA A 56 13.66 -12.04 1.53
N ALA A 57 14.06 -12.20 0.27
CA ALA A 57 13.19 -11.91 -0.88
C ALA A 57 11.82 -12.62 -0.84
N LYS A 58 11.76 -13.80 -0.20
CA LYS A 58 10.52 -14.59 -0.08
C LYS A 58 9.45 -13.99 0.85
N VAL A 59 9.86 -13.14 1.80
CA VAL A 59 8.93 -12.50 2.75
C VAL A 59 8.51 -11.10 2.31
N LEU A 60 9.08 -10.61 1.20
CA LEU A 60 8.76 -9.31 0.63
C LEU A 60 7.70 -9.44 -0.46
N GLU A 61 6.68 -8.64 -0.33
CA GLU A 61 5.62 -8.43 -1.30
C GLU A 61 5.89 -7.18 -2.11
N ILE A 62 5.52 -7.20 -3.39
CA ILE A 62 5.54 -6.02 -4.25
C ILE A 62 4.20 -5.34 -4.11
N ASP A 63 4.22 -4.13 -3.60
CA ASP A 63 3.01 -3.34 -3.44
C ASP A 63 3.05 -2.08 -4.31
N HIS A 64 1.86 -1.63 -4.72
CA HIS A 64 1.71 -0.41 -5.49
C HIS A 64 1.87 0.81 -4.59
N ARG A 65 2.65 1.80 -5.01
CA ARG A 65 2.77 3.07 -4.28
C ARG A 65 1.42 3.76 -4.13
N THR A 66 0.66 3.85 -5.22
CA THR A 66 -0.73 4.30 -5.17
C THR A 66 -1.65 3.11 -4.92
N PRO A 67 -2.40 3.07 -3.80
CA PRO A 67 -3.24 1.94 -3.46
C PRO A 67 -4.40 1.79 -4.45
N GLN A 68 -4.81 0.55 -4.74
CA GLN A 68 -5.87 0.24 -5.70
C GLN A 68 -7.19 1.01 -5.42
N VAL A 69 -7.51 1.24 -4.15
CA VAL A 69 -8.70 1.99 -3.73
C VAL A 69 -8.72 3.46 -4.21
N ARG A 70 -7.57 3.97 -4.69
CA ARG A 70 -7.41 5.32 -5.27
C ARG A 70 -7.22 5.31 -6.79
N TRP A 71 -7.33 4.16 -7.44
CA TRP A 71 -7.19 4.10 -8.89
C TRP A 71 -8.42 4.65 -9.60
N THR A 72 -8.20 5.41 -10.64
CA THR A 72 -9.24 5.95 -11.53
C THR A 72 -9.49 5.08 -12.76
N THR A 73 -8.49 4.27 -13.14
CA THR A 73 -8.53 3.37 -14.30
C THR A 73 -8.08 1.97 -13.90
N ASN A 74 -8.32 0.99 -14.75
CA ASN A 74 -7.71 -0.32 -14.62
C ASN A 74 -6.18 -0.21 -14.74
N GLU A 75 -5.46 -1.15 -14.16
CA GLU A 75 -4.02 -1.21 -14.26
C GLU A 75 -3.57 -1.58 -15.68
N ASP A 76 -2.54 -0.89 -16.18
CA ASP A 76 -1.87 -1.25 -17.42
C ASP A 76 -1.06 -2.54 -17.28
N ASP A 77 -0.71 -3.15 -18.41
CA ASP A 77 0.11 -4.36 -18.43
C ASP A 77 1.48 -4.16 -17.76
N ASN A 78 1.84 -5.09 -16.89
CA ASN A 78 3.10 -5.08 -16.15
C ASN A 78 4.23 -5.87 -16.83
N SER A 79 4.03 -6.42 -18.03
CA SER A 79 4.95 -7.39 -18.64
C SER A 79 6.30 -6.80 -19.03
N ASN A 80 6.35 -5.52 -19.40
CA ASN A 80 7.51 -4.86 -19.98
C ASN A 80 7.85 -3.52 -19.32
N LEU A 81 7.90 -3.49 -17.99
CA LEU A 81 8.24 -2.29 -17.24
C LEU A 81 9.75 -2.05 -17.24
N THR A 82 10.17 -0.80 -17.48
CA THR A 82 11.54 -0.35 -17.25
C THR A 82 11.84 -0.26 -15.75
N ASP A 83 13.12 -0.17 -15.40
CA ASP A 83 13.56 -0.01 -14.00
C ASP A 83 12.97 1.25 -13.36
N GLU A 84 12.88 2.35 -14.11
CA GLU A 84 12.28 3.61 -13.69
C GLU A 84 10.77 3.46 -13.44
N GLN A 85 10.06 2.79 -14.33
CA GLN A 85 8.64 2.50 -14.16
C GLN A 85 8.38 1.61 -12.94
N ILE A 86 9.21 0.59 -12.71
CA ILE A 86 9.14 -0.25 -11.51
C ILE A 86 9.31 0.59 -10.25
N LYS A 87 10.31 1.47 -10.18
CA LYS A 87 10.59 2.33 -9.02
C LYS A 87 9.46 3.33 -8.74
N VAL A 88 8.83 3.86 -9.79
CA VAL A 88 7.70 4.80 -9.66
C VAL A 88 6.43 4.08 -9.23
N LYS A 89 6.18 2.89 -9.76
CA LYS A 89 4.92 2.15 -9.57
C LYS A 89 4.88 1.36 -8.27
N PHE A 90 6.00 0.75 -7.88
CA PHE A 90 6.06 -0.25 -6.82
C PHE A 90 6.97 0.13 -5.65
N MET A 91 6.79 -0.59 -4.57
CA MET A 91 7.67 -0.66 -3.40
C MET A 91 7.69 -2.09 -2.87
N LEU A 92 8.63 -2.39 -1.98
CA LEU A 92 8.66 -3.66 -1.27
C LEU A 92 8.20 -3.46 0.18
N LEU A 93 7.33 -4.32 0.63
CA LEU A 93 6.86 -4.39 2.01
C LEU A 93 6.82 -5.84 2.47
N THR A 94 7.04 -6.07 3.75
CA THR A 94 6.66 -7.34 4.37
C THR A 94 5.13 -7.43 4.46
N SER A 95 4.58 -8.63 4.55
CA SER A 95 3.14 -8.84 4.61
C SER A 95 2.43 -8.04 5.72
N PRO A 96 2.96 -7.98 6.97
CA PRO A 96 2.39 -7.12 8.02
C PRO A 96 2.38 -5.64 7.66
N ASN A 97 3.46 -5.13 7.05
CA ASN A 97 3.58 -3.72 6.68
C ASN A 97 2.71 -3.37 5.47
N ASN A 98 2.54 -4.30 4.54
CA ASN A 98 1.59 -4.18 3.43
C ASN A 98 0.14 -4.11 3.94
N LEU A 99 -0.23 -4.97 4.87
CA LEU A 99 -1.54 -4.95 5.51
C LEU A 99 -1.77 -3.65 6.30
N LEU A 100 -0.75 -3.15 7.01
CA LEU A 100 -0.83 -1.88 7.72
C LEU A 100 -1.10 -0.72 6.74
N LYS A 101 -0.35 -0.65 5.65
CA LYS A 101 -0.56 0.33 4.57
C LYS A 101 -1.98 0.26 4.03
N SER A 102 -2.47 -0.94 3.71
CA SER A 102 -3.82 -1.14 3.18
C SER A 102 -4.88 -0.52 4.11
N ARG A 103 -4.82 -0.83 5.40
CA ARG A 103 -5.75 -0.29 6.41
C ARG A 103 -5.70 1.23 6.52
N VAL A 104 -4.50 1.81 6.53
CA VAL A 104 -4.33 3.26 6.59
C VAL A 104 -4.87 3.94 5.32
N CYS A 105 -4.64 3.34 4.15
CA CYS A 105 -5.14 3.86 2.89
C CYS A 105 -6.67 3.74 2.77
N GLU A 106 -7.26 2.65 3.26
CA GLU A 106 -8.72 2.50 3.34
C GLU A 106 -9.36 3.57 4.24
N GLU A 107 -8.74 3.85 5.39
CA GLU A 107 -9.20 4.92 6.27
C GLU A 107 -9.07 6.31 5.62
N CYS A 108 -7.97 6.54 4.88
CA CYS A 108 -7.79 7.75 4.10
C CYS A 108 -8.90 7.94 3.05
N VAL A 109 -9.36 6.87 2.41
CA VAL A 109 -10.49 6.94 1.46
C VAL A 109 -11.79 7.33 2.16
N LYS A 110 -12.05 6.77 3.35
CA LYS A 110 -13.27 7.03 4.12
C LYS A 110 -13.34 8.45 4.69
N THR A 111 -12.20 8.98 5.12
CA THR A 111 -12.13 10.25 5.86
C THR A 111 -11.61 11.41 5.02
N ASN A 112 -11.06 11.15 3.85
CA ASN A 112 -10.25 12.09 3.06
C ASN A 112 -9.07 12.70 3.82
N LYS A 113 -8.60 12.01 4.89
CA LYS A 113 -7.41 12.41 5.63
C LYS A 113 -6.28 11.43 5.38
N ARG A 114 -5.15 11.96 4.94
CA ARG A 114 -3.96 11.17 4.65
C ARG A 114 -3.38 10.58 5.93
N GLY A 115 -3.09 9.29 5.91
CA GLY A 115 -2.51 8.61 7.06
C GLY A 115 -1.09 9.05 7.37
N LYS A 116 -0.79 9.18 8.67
CA LYS A 116 0.56 9.46 9.15
C LYS A 116 1.44 8.22 9.02
N GLY A 117 2.71 8.39 8.72
CA GLY A 117 3.70 7.32 8.74
C GLY A 117 4.09 6.94 10.16
N TYR A 118 4.21 7.94 11.02
CA TYR A 118 4.46 7.80 12.47
C TYR A 118 3.46 8.65 13.23
N LYS A 119 2.93 8.12 14.32
CA LYS A 119 1.83 8.72 15.07
C LYS A 119 2.09 10.17 15.49
N GLU A 120 3.32 10.46 15.93
CA GLU A 120 3.71 11.75 16.48
C GLU A 120 4.23 12.74 15.42
N ILE A 121 4.31 12.32 14.14
CA ILE A 121 4.91 13.16 13.08
C ILE A 121 3.85 13.55 12.07
N GLU A 122 3.50 14.83 12.07
CA GLU A 122 2.63 15.46 11.09
C GLU A 122 3.47 16.10 9.99
N PHE A 123 3.73 15.35 8.95
CA PHE A 123 4.51 15.82 7.82
C PHE A 123 4.06 15.19 6.51
N TRP A 124 3.89 16.02 5.52
CA TRP A 124 3.69 15.66 4.12
C TRP A 124 4.64 16.53 3.30
N TYR A 125 5.40 15.94 2.40
CA TYR A 125 6.36 16.72 1.60
C TYR A 125 5.72 17.41 0.39
N VAL A 126 4.45 17.08 0.08
CA VAL A 126 3.58 17.78 -0.86
C VAL A 126 2.18 17.78 -0.28
N GLY A 127 1.51 18.95 -0.25
CA GLY A 127 0.20 19.12 0.34
C GLY A 127 0.20 19.04 1.87
N ASP A 128 -0.95 18.70 2.43
CA ASP A 128 -1.19 18.62 3.87
C ASP A 128 -1.88 17.29 4.26
N GLU A 129 -2.51 17.25 5.41
CA GLU A 129 -3.25 16.06 5.89
C GLU A 129 -4.47 15.71 5.03
N ASN A 130 -5.02 16.66 4.27
CA ASN A 130 -6.22 16.43 3.49
C ASN A 130 -5.87 15.85 2.13
N TYR A 131 -6.60 14.81 1.74
CA TYR A 131 -6.48 14.28 0.38
C TYR A 131 -7.20 15.19 -0.61
N SER A 132 -6.55 15.46 -1.73
CA SER A 132 -7.18 16.10 -2.89
C SER A 132 -6.80 15.35 -4.17
N ASP A 133 -7.68 15.36 -5.15
CA ASP A 133 -7.44 14.65 -6.41
C ASP A 133 -6.27 15.26 -7.21
N ASP A 134 -6.03 16.56 -7.08
CA ASP A 134 -4.92 17.26 -7.75
C ASP A 134 -3.54 16.77 -7.30
N ILE A 135 -3.38 16.46 -6.02
CA ILE A 135 -2.12 16.00 -5.43
C ILE A 135 -2.08 14.47 -5.34
N GLY A 136 -3.23 13.84 -5.17
CA GLY A 136 -3.35 12.41 -4.97
C GLY A 136 -2.62 11.91 -3.73
N CYS A 137 -1.92 10.79 -3.86
CA CYS A 137 -1.13 10.20 -2.79
C CYS A 137 0.27 10.81 -2.64
N VAL A 138 0.70 11.69 -3.56
CA VAL A 138 2.05 12.30 -3.54
C VAL A 138 2.24 13.12 -2.26
N GLY A 139 3.38 12.98 -1.62
CA GLY A 139 3.67 13.65 -0.34
C GLY A 139 3.34 12.82 0.90
N CYS A 140 2.47 11.82 0.77
CA CYS A 140 2.14 10.91 1.87
C CYS A 140 3.28 9.91 2.14
N PHE A 141 3.51 9.60 3.42
CA PHE A 141 4.45 8.56 3.83
C PHE A 141 4.18 7.22 3.12
N TRP A 142 2.92 6.79 3.10
CA TRP A 142 2.51 5.49 2.55
C TRP A 142 2.63 5.38 1.03
N HIS A 143 2.75 6.50 0.34
CA HIS A 143 3.03 6.51 -1.10
C HIS A 143 4.51 6.29 -1.41
N ASN A 144 5.40 6.95 -0.64
CA ASN A 144 6.85 6.81 -0.83
C ASN A 144 7.60 7.05 0.49
N PRO A 145 7.71 6.00 1.34
CA PRO A 145 8.35 6.12 2.65
C PRO A 145 9.80 6.60 2.59
N SER A 146 10.56 6.15 1.61
CA SER A 146 11.97 6.54 1.43
C SER A 146 12.11 8.03 1.11
N LYS A 147 11.32 8.54 0.16
CA LYS A 147 11.32 9.96 -0.19
C LYS A 147 10.82 10.82 0.96
N TRP A 148 9.76 10.37 1.63
CA TRP A 148 9.19 11.07 2.77
C TRP A 148 10.22 11.28 3.88
N ARG A 149 11.00 10.25 4.24
CA ARG A 149 12.09 10.37 5.23
C ARG A 149 13.18 11.34 4.78
N LYS A 150 13.55 11.30 3.51
CA LYS A 150 14.56 12.19 2.94
C LYS A 150 14.12 13.66 3.06
N GLU A 151 12.90 13.98 2.69
CA GLU A 151 12.37 15.33 2.75
C GLU A 151 12.16 15.80 4.21
N LEU A 152 11.71 14.92 5.11
CA LEU A 152 11.62 15.23 6.53
C LEU A 152 13.00 15.55 7.12
N ASN A 153 14.01 14.73 6.85
CA ASN A 153 15.38 14.97 7.33
C ASN A 153 15.98 16.27 6.78
N LYS A 154 15.67 16.61 5.54
CA LYS A 154 16.05 17.91 4.97
C LYS A 154 15.42 19.05 5.74
N LYS A 155 14.12 19.03 5.96
CA LYS A 155 13.38 20.03 6.72
C LYS A 155 13.88 20.21 8.16
N ILE A 156 14.31 19.12 8.81
CA ILE A 156 14.86 19.15 10.16
C ILE A 156 16.23 19.85 10.19
N LYS A 157 17.06 19.65 9.15
CA LYS A 157 18.39 20.27 9.06
C LYS A 157 18.37 21.76 8.68
N GLU A 158 17.27 22.22 8.11
CA GLU A 158 17.06 23.62 7.71
C GLU A 158 16.51 24.50 8.86
N LYS A 159 16.20 23.88 10.02
CA LYS A 159 15.79 24.56 11.26
C LYS A 159 16.98 24.79 12.19
#